data_fb063597af691f0b619c1f45ceb762c5
#
_entry.id   fb063597af691f0b619c1f45ceb762c5
#
_cell.length_a   1.000
_cell.length_b   1.000
_cell.length_c   1.000
_cell.angle_alpha   90.00
_cell.angle_beta   90.00
_cell.angle_gamma   90.00
#
_symmetry.space_group_name_H-M   'P 1'
#
loop_
_entity.id
_entity.type
_entity.pdbx_description
1 polymer ?
#
loop_
_entity_poly.entity_id
_entity_poly.type
_entity_poly.pdbx_seq_one_letter_code
_entity_poly.pdbx_strand_id
1 'polypeptide(L)'
;MTMQDRYIIVVKTMLGQGMPMTLKLIGACLLFSLLIGIVFGTIRSLKIPVVDQILGLYAVVCRGIPTIIVLLFFYATLVRGTQFWISVLSISLVEGAYMMEIVKGGFLSVDKGQWEAAKALNLPLIHTIVYIV
;
A
#
# COMPACT_ATOMS: atom_id res chain seq x y z
N MET A 1 -38.59 21.50 10.37
CA MET A 1 -37.17 21.28 10.28
C MET A 1 -36.58 22.29 9.31
N THR A 2 -35.87 23.29 9.83
CA THR A 2 -35.34 24.39 9.02
C THR A 2 -34.09 23.90 8.22
N MET A 3 -33.73 24.67 7.19
CA MET A 3 -32.49 24.36 6.44
C MET A 3 -31.26 24.34 7.35
N GLN A 4 -31.22 25.24 8.35
CA GLN A 4 -30.14 25.30 9.34
C GLN A 4 -30.05 24.03 10.20
N ASP A 5 -31.17 23.47 10.63
CA ASP A 5 -31.21 22.23 11.43
C ASP A 5 -30.60 21.05 10.63
N ARG A 6 -30.88 20.99 9.32
CA ARG A 6 -30.32 19.96 8.42
C ARG A 6 -28.78 20.08 8.29
N TYR A 7 -28.29 21.31 8.13
CA TYR A 7 -26.83 21.54 8.04
C TYR A 7 -26.12 21.13 9.34
N ILE A 8 -26.67 21.50 10.49
CA ILE A 8 -26.10 21.16 11.80
C ILE A 8 -26.04 19.64 11.99
N ILE A 9 -27.12 18.93 11.65
CA ILE A 9 -27.18 17.46 11.75
C ILE A 9 -26.15 16.81 10.83
N VAL A 10 -26.07 17.26 9.57
CA VAL A 10 -25.10 16.72 8.61
C VAL A 10 -23.66 16.92 9.09
N VAL A 11 -23.31 18.16 9.49
CA VAL A 11 -21.96 18.47 9.99
C VAL A 11 -21.63 17.65 11.25
N LYS A 12 -22.57 17.55 12.19
CA LYS A 12 -22.37 16.77 13.42
C LYS A 12 -22.18 15.28 13.14
N THR A 13 -22.93 14.73 12.19
CA THR A 13 -22.79 13.32 11.78
C THR A 13 -21.46 13.09 11.04
N MET A 14 -21.07 13.99 10.14
CA MET A 14 -19.81 13.90 9.44
C MET A 14 -18.61 13.97 10.38
N LEU A 15 -18.61 14.90 11.32
CA LEU A 15 -17.51 15.04 12.29
C LEU A 15 -17.52 13.95 13.36
N GLY A 16 -18.70 13.52 13.83
CA GLY A 16 -18.81 12.55 14.91
C GLY A 16 -18.66 11.10 14.48
N GLN A 17 -19.08 10.74 13.29
CA GLN A 17 -19.07 9.36 12.78
C GLN A 17 -18.22 9.18 11.52
N GLY A 18 -18.38 10.05 10.54
CA GLY A 18 -17.67 9.95 9.27
C GLY A 18 -16.16 10.12 9.42
N MET A 19 -15.74 11.19 10.09
CA MET A 19 -14.31 11.50 10.25
C MET A 19 -13.54 10.43 11.04
N PRO A 20 -14.00 9.92 12.18
CA PRO A 20 -13.31 8.84 12.88
C PRO A 20 -13.24 7.54 12.05
N MET A 21 -14.29 7.23 11.29
CA MET A 21 -14.30 6.06 10.42
C MET A 21 -13.29 6.20 9.28
N THR A 22 -13.23 7.38 8.66
CA THR A 22 -12.25 7.68 7.61
C THR A 22 -10.82 7.58 8.13
N LEU A 23 -10.53 8.13 9.31
CA LEU A 23 -9.20 8.06 9.92
C LEU A 23 -8.78 6.60 10.23
N LYS A 24 -9.70 5.78 10.72
CA LYS A 24 -9.45 4.35 10.94
C LYS A 24 -9.16 3.63 9.62
N LEU A 25 -9.93 3.94 8.58
CA LEU A 25 -9.74 3.34 7.26
C LEU A 25 -8.39 3.74 6.67
N ILE A 26 -8.04 5.02 6.71
CA ILE A 26 -6.73 5.53 6.25
C ILE A 26 -5.59 4.84 6.99
N GLY A 27 -5.65 4.78 8.32
CA GLY A 27 -4.62 4.12 9.13
C GLY A 27 -4.44 2.64 8.79
N ALA A 28 -5.54 1.90 8.64
CA ALA A 28 -5.51 0.50 8.26
C ALA A 28 -4.96 0.31 6.83
N CYS A 29 -5.46 1.06 5.85
CA CYS A 29 -4.98 0.98 4.46
C CYS A 29 -3.49 1.34 4.35
N LEU A 30 -3.04 2.39 5.05
CA LEU A 30 -1.64 2.79 5.08
C LEU A 30 -0.76 1.66 5.63
N LEU A 31 -1.14 1.06 6.76
CA LEU A 31 -0.39 -0.02 7.37
C LEU A 31 -0.24 -1.22 6.42
N PHE A 32 -1.36 -1.70 5.86
CA PHE A 32 -1.32 -2.87 4.99
C PHE A 32 -0.64 -2.58 3.64
N SER A 33 -0.84 -1.40 3.05
CA SER A 33 -0.15 -1.03 1.81
C SER A 33 1.37 -0.89 1.99
N LEU A 34 1.82 -0.34 3.13
CA LEU A 34 3.24 -0.29 3.47
C LEU A 34 3.83 -1.69 3.67
N LEU A 35 3.13 -2.58 4.38
CA LEU A 35 3.58 -3.97 4.57
C LEU A 35 3.73 -4.69 3.22
N ILE A 36 2.73 -4.61 2.35
CA ILE A 36 2.77 -5.18 0.99
C ILE A 36 3.93 -4.56 0.20
N GLY A 37 4.04 -3.23 0.22
CA GLY A 37 5.06 -2.49 -0.51
C GLY A 37 6.47 -2.84 -0.08
N ILE A 38 6.75 -2.84 1.22
CA ILE A 38 8.08 -3.17 1.75
C ILE A 38 8.44 -4.61 1.44
N VAL A 39 7.55 -5.57 1.73
CA VAL A 39 7.83 -6.99 1.51
C VAL A 39 8.04 -7.29 0.03
N PHE A 40 7.08 -6.92 -0.81
CA PHE A 40 7.15 -7.24 -2.24
C PHE A 40 8.18 -6.39 -2.99
N GLY A 41 8.37 -5.14 -2.60
CA GLY A 41 9.40 -4.26 -3.18
C GLY A 41 10.81 -4.76 -2.89
N THR A 42 11.07 -5.18 -1.66
CA THR A 42 12.34 -5.80 -1.28
C THR A 42 12.58 -7.11 -2.04
N ILE A 43 11.57 -7.99 -2.12
CA ILE A 43 11.68 -9.24 -2.89
C ILE A 43 12.00 -8.96 -4.37
N ARG A 44 11.33 -7.98 -4.98
CA ARG A 44 11.57 -7.59 -6.38
C ARG A 44 12.96 -6.97 -6.60
N SER A 45 13.54 -6.31 -5.60
CA SER A 45 14.89 -5.76 -5.70
C SER A 45 15.96 -6.86 -5.82
N LEU A 46 15.66 -8.10 -5.35
CA LEU A 46 16.53 -9.27 -5.47
C LEU A 46 16.60 -9.84 -6.90
N LYS A 47 15.73 -9.36 -7.82
CA LYS A 47 15.70 -9.73 -9.24
C LYS A 47 15.59 -11.24 -9.51
N ILE A 48 14.85 -11.98 -8.67
CA ILE A 48 14.56 -13.40 -8.88
C ILE A 48 13.61 -13.52 -10.08
N PRO A 49 14.02 -14.14 -11.22
CA PRO A 49 13.32 -13.97 -12.51
C PRO A 49 11.82 -14.28 -12.48
N VAL A 50 11.43 -15.41 -11.91
CA VAL A 50 10.01 -15.82 -11.85
C VAL A 50 9.22 -14.92 -10.91
N VAL A 51 9.76 -14.60 -9.74
CA VAL A 51 9.08 -13.77 -8.73
C VAL A 51 8.94 -12.32 -9.22
N ASP A 52 9.98 -11.76 -9.85
CA ASP A 52 9.92 -10.40 -10.40
C ASP A 52 8.86 -10.29 -11.51
N GLN A 53 8.70 -11.33 -12.35
CA GLN A 53 7.66 -11.36 -13.38
C GLN A 53 6.24 -11.40 -12.76
N ILE A 54 5.99 -12.26 -11.77
CA ILE A 54 4.69 -12.39 -11.11
C ILE A 54 4.32 -11.08 -10.40
N LEU A 55 5.22 -10.54 -9.59
CA LEU A 55 5.00 -9.29 -8.88
C LEU A 55 4.95 -8.09 -9.84
N GLY A 56 5.67 -8.16 -10.97
CA GLY A 56 5.57 -7.19 -12.06
C GLY A 56 4.19 -7.18 -12.69
N LEU A 57 3.63 -8.36 -12.97
CA LEU A 57 2.28 -8.48 -13.48
C LEU A 57 1.24 -7.93 -12.49
N TYR A 58 1.39 -8.27 -11.21
CA TYR A 58 0.55 -7.70 -10.14
C TYR A 58 0.61 -6.16 -10.16
N ALA A 59 1.80 -5.56 -10.24
CA ALA A 59 1.96 -4.11 -10.31
C ALA A 59 1.26 -3.50 -11.53
N VAL A 60 1.43 -4.09 -12.71
CA VAL A 60 0.82 -3.60 -13.95
C VAL A 60 -0.71 -3.66 -13.86
N VAL A 61 -1.26 -4.78 -13.40
CA VAL A 61 -2.72 -4.97 -13.28
C VAL A 61 -3.31 -4.01 -12.24
N CYS A 62 -2.77 -3.98 -11.01
CA CYS A 62 -3.34 -3.16 -9.94
C CYS A 62 -3.20 -1.66 -10.20
N ARG A 63 -2.11 -1.21 -10.82
CA ARG A 63 -1.90 0.21 -11.16
C ARG A 63 -2.60 0.64 -12.44
N GLY A 64 -2.94 -0.30 -13.32
CA GLY A 64 -3.69 -0.04 -14.56
C GLY A 64 -5.19 0.07 -14.37
N ILE A 65 -5.73 -0.35 -13.24
CA ILE A 65 -7.17 -0.30 -12.94
C ILE A 65 -7.42 0.79 -11.90
N PRO A 66 -8.38 1.72 -12.12
CA PRO A 66 -8.78 2.68 -11.11
C PRO A 66 -9.18 2.01 -9.80
N THR A 67 -8.67 2.49 -8.66
CA THR A 67 -8.90 1.91 -7.32
C THR A 67 -10.39 1.72 -7.02
N ILE A 68 -11.25 2.64 -7.50
CA ILE A 68 -12.70 2.54 -7.31
C ILE A 68 -13.30 1.31 -8.00
N ILE A 69 -12.80 0.90 -9.15
CA ILE A 69 -13.29 -0.29 -9.86
C ILE A 69 -12.91 -1.56 -9.07
N VAL A 70 -11.69 -1.61 -8.55
CA VAL A 70 -11.25 -2.73 -7.69
C VAL A 70 -12.11 -2.80 -6.43
N LEU A 71 -12.39 -1.65 -5.81
CA LEU A 71 -13.27 -1.56 -4.64
C LEU A 71 -14.67 -2.12 -4.94
N LEU A 72 -15.29 -1.68 -6.03
CA LEU A 72 -16.63 -2.15 -6.45
C LEU A 72 -16.63 -3.64 -6.77
N PHE A 73 -15.59 -4.16 -7.42
CA PHE A 73 -15.43 -5.58 -7.68
C PHE A 73 -15.42 -6.41 -6.40
N PHE A 74 -14.63 -6.02 -5.41
CA PHE A 74 -14.58 -6.70 -4.11
C PHE A 74 -15.90 -6.61 -3.34
N TYR A 75 -16.59 -5.47 -3.41
CA TYR A 75 -17.95 -5.33 -2.84
C TYR A 75 -18.98 -6.25 -3.50
N ALA A 76 -18.89 -6.44 -4.82
CA ALA A 76 -19.80 -7.29 -5.54
C ALA A 76 -19.53 -8.80 -5.31
N THR A 77 -18.28 -9.18 -5.06
CA THR A 77 -17.86 -10.59 -4.97
C THR A 77 -17.77 -11.10 -3.53
N LEU A 78 -17.38 -10.27 -2.58
CA LEU A 78 -17.19 -10.64 -1.18
C LEU A 78 -18.44 -10.38 -0.34
N VAL A 79 -19.41 -11.28 -0.42
CA VAL A 79 -20.72 -11.15 0.26
C VAL A 79 -20.62 -11.27 1.80
N ARG A 80 -19.57 -11.87 2.34
CA ARG A 80 -19.46 -12.20 3.78
C ARG A 80 -18.50 -11.30 4.59
N GLY A 81 -17.89 -10.29 3.99
CA GLY A 81 -17.00 -9.36 4.69
C GLY A 81 -17.73 -8.15 5.27
N THR A 82 -17.20 -7.56 6.35
CA THR A 82 -17.65 -6.23 6.77
C THR A 82 -17.15 -5.20 5.73
N GLN A 83 -17.96 -4.20 5.46
CA GLN A 83 -17.62 -3.14 4.50
C GLN A 83 -16.24 -2.51 4.78
N PHE A 84 -15.89 -2.35 6.05
CA PHE A 84 -14.58 -1.85 6.46
C PHE A 84 -13.44 -2.71 5.93
N TRP A 85 -13.45 -4.03 6.17
CA TRP A 85 -12.37 -4.92 5.76
C TRP A 85 -12.31 -5.16 4.26
N ILE A 86 -13.45 -5.12 3.57
CA ILE A 86 -13.49 -5.14 2.10
C ILE A 86 -12.80 -3.91 1.54
N SER A 87 -13.06 -2.72 2.11
CA SER A 87 -12.39 -1.48 1.71
C SER A 87 -10.89 -1.52 1.99
N VAL A 88 -10.49 -1.98 3.19
CA VAL A 88 -9.07 -2.12 3.54
C VAL A 88 -8.36 -3.05 2.56
N LEU A 89 -8.93 -4.23 2.28
CA LEU A 89 -8.33 -5.20 1.37
C LEU A 89 -8.16 -4.63 -0.04
N SER A 90 -9.22 -4.10 -0.63
CA SER A 90 -9.21 -3.61 -2.00
C SER A 90 -8.28 -2.41 -2.20
N ILE A 91 -8.33 -1.43 -1.29
CA ILE A 91 -7.47 -0.25 -1.35
C ILE A 91 -6.02 -0.64 -1.09
N SER A 92 -5.74 -1.45 -0.07
CA SER A 92 -4.37 -1.85 0.27
C SER A 92 -3.69 -2.67 -0.82
N LEU A 93 -4.44 -3.48 -1.58
CA LEU A 93 -3.89 -4.21 -2.72
C LEU A 93 -3.43 -3.25 -3.83
N VAL A 94 -4.21 -2.24 -4.15
CA VAL A 94 -3.84 -1.28 -5.18
C VAL A 94 -2.70 -0.38 -4.72
N GLU A 95 -2.84 0.24 -3.56
CA GLU A 95 -1.81 1.13 -3.00
C GLU A 95 -0.52 0.38 -2.66
N GLY A 96 -0.62 -0.88 -2.24
CA GLY A 96 0.53 -1.76 -2.03
C GLY A 96 1.35 -2.01 -3.30
N ALA A 97 0.70 -2.06 -4.47
CA ALA A 97 1.39 -2.16 -5.75
C ALA A 97 2.19 -0.88 -6.08
N TYR A 98 1.66 0.30 -5.76
CA TYR A 98 2.42 1.56 -5.88
C TYR A 98 3.60 1.60 -4.92
N MET A 99 3.37 1.27 -3.63
CA MET A 99 4.43 1.23 -2.61
C MET A 99 5.54 0.23 -2.97
N MET A 100 5.19 -0.93 -3.53
CA MET A 100 6.15 -1.93 -4.01
C MET A 100 7.11 -1.35 -5.08
N GLU A 101 6.59 -0.59 -6.03
CA GLU A 101 7.44 0.05 -7.06
C GLU A 101 8.32 1.16 -6.47
N ILE A 102 7.81 1.93 -5.51
CA ILE A 102 8.58 2.96 -4.81
C ILE A 102 9.74 2.31 -4.04
N VAL A 103 9.46 1.27 -3.26
CA VAL A 103 10.48 0.55 -2.49
C VAL A 103 11.52 -0.08 -3.42
N LYS A 104 11.10 -0.77 -4.49
CA LYS A 104 12.01 -1.30 -5.51
C LYS A 104 12.89 -0.20 -6.12
N GLY A 105 12.28 0.95 -6.45
CA GLY A 105 12.99 2.12 -6.98
C GLY A 105 14.05 2.64 -6.01
N GLY A 106 13.72 2.72 -4.71
CA GLY A 106 14.66 3.09 -3.65
C GLY A 106 15.88 2.17 -3.63
N PHE A 107 15.69 0.85 -3.63
CA PHE A 107 16.81 -0.10 -3.69
C PHE A 107 17.68 0.04 -4.95
N LEU A 108 17.06 0.34 -6.09
CA LEU A 108 17.77 0.47 -7.36
C LEU A 108 18.48 1.83 -7.52
N SER A 109 18.12 2.83 -6.74
CA SER A 109 18.75 4.16 -6.76
C SER A 109 20.09 4.20 -6.04
N VAL A 110 20.35 3.22 -5.17
CA VAL A 110 21.62 3.13 -4.43
C VAL A 110 22.75 2.72 -5.37
N ASP A 111 23.84 3.49 -5.36
CA ASP A 111 25.03 3.21 -6.18
C ASP A 111 25.60 1.82 -5.91
N LYS A 112 26.03 1.15 -6.98
CA LYS A 112 26.63 -0.20 -6.86
C LYS A 112 27.85 -0.23 -5.95
N GLY A 113 28.64 0.84 -5.94
CA GLY A 113 29.80 0.98 -5.07
C GLY A 113 29.45 0.91 -3.59
N GLN A 114 28.29 1.41 -3.19
CA GLN A 114 27.80 1.30 -1.80
C GLN A 114 27.52 -0.15 -1.42
N TRP A 115 26.90 -0.91 -2.32
CA TRP A 115 26.67 -2.34 -2.12
C TRP A 115 27.98 -3.15 -2.07
N GLU A 116 28.95 -2.80 -2.90
CA GLU A 116 30.27 -3.44 -2.94
C GLU A 116 31.07 -3.11 -1.67
N ALA A 117 31.04 -1.86 -1.22
CA ALA A 117 31.67 -1.44 0.03
C ALA A 117 31.06 -2.15 1.26
N ALA A 118 29.74 -2.25 1.32
CA ALA A 118 29.05 -2.99 2.38
C ALA A 118 29.46 -4.48 2.42
N LYS A 119 29.58 -5.11 1.24
CA LYS A 119 30.07 -6.49 1.13
C LYS A 119 31.53 -6.63 1.55
N ALA A 120 32.40 -5.69 1.16
CA ALA A 120 33.82 -5.69 1.52
C ALA A 120 34.02 -5.56 3.04
N LEU A 121 33.13 -4.80 3.71
CA LEU A 121 33.11 -4.66 5.17
C LEU A 121 32.36 -5.81 5.87
N ASN A 122 31.89 -6.82 5.12
CA ASN A 122 31.12 -7.96 5.62
C ASN A 122 29.90 -7.55 6.45
N LEU A 123 29.23 -6.45 6.08
CA LEU A 123 28.04 -5.95 6.79
C LEU A 123 26.85 -6.89 6.53
N PRO A 124 26.07 -7.24 7.56
CA PRO A 124 24.85 -8.00 7.37
C PRO A 124 23.82 -7.22 6.54
N LEU A 125 23.04 -7.93 5.73
CA LEU A 125 22.09 -7.34 4.79
C LEU A 125 21.15 -6.33 5.46
N ILE A 126 20.69 -6.62 6.67
CA ILE A 126 19.81 -5.72 7.44
C ILE A 126 20.52 -4.38 7.74
N HIS A 127 21.79 -4.42 8.17
CA HIS A 127 22.55 -3.18 8.40
C HIS A 127 22.74 -2.40 7.09
N THR A 128 23.04 -3.07 6.01
CA THR A 128 23.16 -2.45 4.69
C THR A 128 21.87 -1.75 4.28
N ILE A 129 20.72 -2.41 4.45
CA ILE A 129 19.41 -1.81 4.11
C ILE A 129 19.08 -0.63 5.00
N VAL A 130 19.33 -0.70 6.30
CA VAL A 130 18.92 0.35 7.24
C VAL A 130 19.82 1.60 7.17
N TYR A 131 21.11 1.45 6.86
CA TYR A 131 22.08 2.54 6.92
C TYR A 131 22.57 3.05 5.57
N ILE A 132 22.34 2.30 4.50
CA ILE A 132 22.86 2.63 3.16
C ILE A 132 21.71 2.86 2.16
N VAL A 133 20.56 2.20 2.33
CA VAL A 133 19.37 2.30 1.48
C VAL A 133 18.30 3.13 2.14
#